data_cccee16f85bc0991828b03e31f154a95
#
_entry.id   cccee16f85bc0991828b03e31f154a95
#
_cell.length_a   1.000
_cell.length_b   1.000
_cell.length_c   1.000
_cell.angle_alpha   90.00
_cell.angle_beta   90.00
_cell.angle_gamma   90.00
#
_symmetry.space_group_name_H-M   'P 1'
#
loop_
_entity.id
_entity.type
_entity.pdbx_description
1 polymer ?
#
loop_
_entity_poly.entity_id
_entity_poly.type
_entity_poly.pdbx_seq_one_letter_code
_entity_poly.pdbx_strand_id
1 'polypeptide(L)'
;KVYIQSSIHGAEVQGNVVIYHLIQWLQAMPICGEIVLVPNCNPVGTNIKAGEYTLGRFDPVNGTNWNRGYYYDPEQIAAFVNTVTAEESVSSIKQRFRDHLRTAIANKLASPWGLGLAQQLNLRLQQLALDADFVLDLHNGPVSTRHIYIPEYARESARAFNFPHCIFIPNVFAGALDEASFCPWWTLTDSLNQRDNRDIDFGIEAFTLEMGSQEVIDFAEGEIDARSIISYLTVKGLLP
;
A
#
# COMPACT_ATOMS: atom_id res chain seq x y z
N LYS A 1 -1.83 0.57 -12.99
CA LYS A 1 -0.96 1.52 -12.25
C LYS A 1 -0.43 0.85 -10.99
N VAL A 2 0.84 1.16 -10.64
CA VAL A 2 1.50 0.69 -9.42
C VAL A 2 1.88 1.87 -8.54
N TYR A 3 1.79 1.69 -7.22
CA TYR A 3 2.31 2.60 -6.22
C TYR A 3 3.25 1.84 -5.27
N ILE A 4 4.45 2.35 -5.08
CA ILE A 4 5.46 1.76 -4.18
C ILE A 4 6.00 2.86 -3.28
N GLN A 5 5.92 2.70 -1.96
CA GLN A 5 6.48 3.64 -0.99
C GLN A 5 7.44 2.96 -0.02
N SER A 6 8.26 3.75 0.67
CA SER A 6 9.12 3.29 1.75
C SER A 6 9.29 4.34 2.85
N SER A 7 9.71 3.89 4.01
CA SER A 7 10.04 4.73 5.19
C SER A 7 8.87 5.51 5.77
N ILE A 8 7.68 4.89 5.83
CA ILE A 8 6.58 5.44 6.62
C ILE A 8 6.97 5.49 8.11
N HIS A 9 7.71 4.48 8.60
CA HIS A 9 8.44 4.55 9.86
C HIS A 9 9.88 4.99 9.59
N GLY A 10 10.36 6.02 10.28
CA GLY A 10 11.59 6.73 9.92
C GLY A 10 12.88 5.92 10.02
N ALA A 11 12.93 4.87 10.84
CA ALA A 11 14.09 3.98 10.98
C ALA A 11 14.13 2.86 9.92
N GLU A 12 13.06 2.68 9.14
CA GLU A 12 12.87 1.61 8.18
C GLU A 12 13.32 2.06 6.79
N VAL A 13 14.64 2.11 6.59
CA VAL A 13 15.26 2.82 5.45
C VAL A 13 15.68 1.91 4.28
N GLN A 14 15.70 0.59 4.47
CA GLN A 14 16.15 -0.36 3.44
C GLN A 14 15.29 -0.30 2.16
N GLY A 15 13.99 -0.04 2.29
CA GLY A 15 13.08 0.13 1.16
C GLY A 15 13.50 1.27 0.21
N ASN A 16 14.25 2.28 0.69
CA ASN A 16 14.80 3.33 -0.17
C ASN A 16 15.89 2.80 -1.10
N VAL A 17 16.69 1.81 -0.65
CA VAL A 17 17.68 1.13 -1.49
C VAL A 17 16.99 0.32 -2.58
N VAL A 18 15.90 -0.37 -2.22
CA VAL A 18 15.08 -1.09 -3.19
C VAL A 18 14.54 -0.14 -4.25
N ILE A 19 13.94 0.99 -3.84
CA ILE A 19 13.43 2.01 -4.77
C ILE A 19 14.55 2.60 -5.63
N TYR A 20 15.77 2.81 -5.07
CA TYR A 20 16.92 3.25 -5.85
C TYR A 20 17.24 2.28 -7.00
N HIS A 21 17.30 0.96 -6.75
CA HIS A 21 17.51 -0.03 -7.80
C HIS A 21 16.38 -0.04 -8.83
N LEU A 22 15.12 0.04 -8.37
CA LEU A 22 13.98 0.12 -9.26
C LEU A 22 14.05 1.34 -10.18
N ILE A 23 14.42 2.52 -9.67
CA ILE A 23 14.59 3.73 -10.50
C ILE A 23 15.63 3.49 -11.58
N GLN A 24 16.82 2.93 -11.24
CA GLN A 24 17.89 2.69 -12.20
C GLN A 24 17.46 1.74 -13.33
N TRP A 25 16.69 0.70 -13.00
CA TRP A 25 16.31 -0.31 -14.00
C TRP A 25 15.10 0.14 -14.84
N LEU A 26 14.08 0.72 -14.20
CA LEU A 26 12.85 1.11 -14.87
C LEU A 26 13.05 2.25 -15.88
N GLN A 27 14.09 3.08 -15.71
CA GLN A 27 14.45 4.10 -16.71
C GLN A 27 14.86 3.51 -18.07
N ALA A 28 15.35 2.28 -18.09
CA ALA A 28 15.82 1.59 -19.29
C ALA A 28 14.83 0.53 -19.81
N MET A 29 13.73 0.30 -19.12
CA MET A 29 12.72 -0.73 -19.45
C MET A 29 11.47 -0.11 -20.09
N PRO A 30 10.84 -0.76 -21.09
CA PRO A 30 9.52 -0.39 -21.52
C PRO A 30 8.51 -0.70 -20.42
N ILE A 31 7.67 0.28 -20.05
CA ILE A 31 6.67 0.16 -19.00
C ILE A 31 5.28 0.18 -19.62
N CYS A 32 4.46 -0.83 -19.33
CA CYS A 32 3.06 -0.89 -19.71
C CYS A 32 2.19 -0.28 -18.60
N GLY A 33 1.98 1.03 -18.62
CA GLY A 33 1.20 1.74 -17.60
C GLY A 33 1.99 2.80 -16.84
N GLU A 34 1.70 2.93 -15.56
CA GLU A 34 2.31 3.95 -14.69
C GLU A 34 2.84 3.30 -13.40
N ILE A 35 4.06 3.65 -13.02
CA ILE A 35 4.68 3.25 -11.76
C ILE A 35 5.04 4.51 -10.97
N VAL A 36 4.46 4.66 -9.79
CA VAL A 36 4.73 5.76 -8.85
C VAL A 36 5.64 5.23 -7.75
N LEU A 37 6.82 5.84 -7.61
CA LEU A 37 7.81 5.51 -6.59
C LEU A 37 7.93 6.66 -5.60
N VAL A 38 7.74 6.38 -4.32
CA VAL A 38 7.79 7.38 -3.24
C VAL A 38 8.82 6.95 -2.19
N PRO A 39 10.12 7.25 -2.42
CA PRO A 39 11.15 7.02 -1.42
C PRO A 39 10.95 8.00 -0.26
N ASN A 40 11.31 7.56 0.95
CA ASN A 40 11.24 8.39 2.16
C ASN A 40 9.90 9.14 2.29
N CYS A 41 8.80 8.39 2.24
CA CYS A 41 7.43 8.95 2.23
C CYS A 41 7.07 9.71 3.52
N ASN A 42 7.85 9.53 4.61
CA ASN A 42 7.69 10.25 5.88
C ASN A 42 8.99 10.97 6.29
N PRO A 43 9.30 12.13 5.72
CA PRO A 43 10.49 12.91 6.07
C PRO A 43 10.48 13.41 7.52
N VAL A 44 9.33 13.53 8.15
CA VAL A 44 9.23 13.88 9.58
C VAL A 44 9.75 12.75 10.44
N GLY A 45 9.22 11.53 10.26
CA GLY A 45 9.65 10.34 10.99
C GLY A 45 11.14 10.05 10.83
N THR A 46 11.67 10.18 9.62
CA THR A 46 13.10 9.97 9.33
C THR A 46 14.02 10.94 10.08
N ASN A 47 13.53 12.12 10.43
CA ASN A 47 14.29 13.15 11.15
C ASN A 47 14.10 13.12 12.68
N ILE A 48 13.30 12.22 13.22
CA ILE A 48 13.14 12.08 14.68
C ILE A 48 14.27 11.21 15.23
N LYS A 49 15.21 11.85 15.93
CA LYS A 49 16.42 11.22 16.48
C LYS A 49 16.44 11.27 18.01
N ALA A 50 17.06 10.26 18.63
CA ALA A 50 17.49 10.27 20.01
C ALA A 50 18.94 9.78 20.06
N GLY A 51 19.88 10.71 20.22
CA GLY A 51 21.31 10.42 20.03
C GLY A 51 21.56 9.96 18.58
N GLU A 52 22.11 8.76 18.43
CA GLU A 52 22.45 8.14 17.14
C GLU A 52 21.28 7.35 16.54
N TYR A 53 20.20 7.13 17.30
CA TYR A 53 19.09 6.27 16.87
C TYR A 53 17.93 7.08 16.26
N THR A 54 17.27 6.49 15.25
CA THR A 54 16.04 7.02 14.66
C THR A 54 14.84 6.44 15.41
N LEU A 55 13.99 7.31 15.98
CA LEU A 55 12.77 6.94 16.72
C LEU A 55 11.49 7.12 15.92
N GLY A 56 11.56 7.24 14.64
CA GLY A 56 10.49 7.70 13.75
C GLY A 56 9.34 6.71 13.49
N ARG A 57 8.95 5.88 14.46
CA ARG A 57 7.80 4.97 14.35
C ARG A 57 6.47 5.65 14.70
N PHE A 58 6.52 6.62 15.60
CA PHE A 58 5.34 7.32 16.10
C PHE A 58 5.45 8.83 15.89
N ASP A 59 4.31 9.50 15.69
CA ASP A 59 4.22 10.94 15.74
C ASP A 59 4.60 11.42 17.15
N PRO A 60 5.63 12.26 17.30
CA PRO A 60 6.12 12.68 18.61
C PRO A 60 5.15 13.60 19.36
N VAL A 61 4.14 14.16 18.66
CA VAL A 61 3.18 15.08 19.26
C VAL A 61 2.08 14.33 19.99
N ASN A 62 1.58 13.24 19.42
CA ASN A 62 0.40 12.55 19.95
C ASN A 62 0.58 11.03 20.11
N GLY A 63 1.74 10.47 19.75
CA GLY A 63 2.04 9.04 19.87
C GLY A 63 1.32 8.16 18.83
N THR A 64 0.72 8.74 17.79
CA THR A 64 0.09 7.95 16.73
C THR A 64 1.15 7.23 15.90
N ASN A 65 0.98 5.92 15.68
CA ASN A 65 1.83 5.17 14.76
C ASN A 65 1.64 5.71 13.33
N TRP A 66 2.74 6.04 12.64
CA TRP A 66 2.71 6.62 11.30
C TRP A 66 2.03 5.73 10.27
N ASN A 67 2.05 4.39 10.42
CA ASN A 67 1.35 3.46 9.54
C ASN A 67 -0.04 3.09 10.11
N ARG A 68 -0.72 4.05 10.73
CA ARG A 68 -2.11 3.89 11.21
C ARG A 68 -2.87 5.20 10.97
N GLY A 69 -4.19 5.10 10.78
CA GLY A 69 -5.05 6.27 10.55
C GLY A 69 -5.37 6.56 9.08
N TYR A 70 -5.14 5.60 8.20
CA TYR A 70 -5.67 5.61 6.83
C TYR A 70 -7.19 5.51 6.83
N TYR A 71 -7.82 5.95 5.75
CA TYR A 71 -9.27 5.96 5.62
C TYR A 71 -9.80 4.58 5.20
N TYR A 72 -10.73 4.07 5.98
CA TYR A 72 -11.59 2.95 5.64
C TYR A 72 -12.94 3.15 6.34
N ASP A 73 -14.04 2.96 5.61
CA ASP A 73 -15.39 3.18 6.14
C ASP A 73 -16.35 2.15 5.54
N PRO A 74 -16.66 1.06 6.25
CA PRO A 74 -17.53 0.00 5.74
C PRO A 74 -18.97 0.45 5.54
N GLU A 75 -19.46 1.47 6.28
CA GLU A 75 -20.80 1.99 6.11
C GLU A 75 -20.93 2.76 4.78
N GLN A 76 -19.92 3.56 4.42
CA GLN A 76 -19.86 4.23 3.13
C GLN A 76 -19.75 3.23 1.98
N ILE A 77 -19.00 2.13 2.16
CA ILE A 77 -18.92 1.06 1.16
C ILE A 77 -20.30 0.39 0.99
N ALA A 78 -20.98 0.06 2.07
CA ALA A 78 -22.34 -0.51 2.03
C ALA A 78 -23.34 0.44 1.34
N ALA A 79 -23.25 1.75 1.61
CA ALA A 79 -24.07 2.75 0.93
C ALA A 79 -23.77 2.79 -0.57
N PHE A 80 -22.49 2.70 -0.99
CA PHE A 80 -22.12 2.62 -2.40
C PHE A 80 -22.64 1.35 -3.07
N VAL A 81 -22.55 0.17 -2.42
CA VAL A 81 -23.10 -1.11 -2.92
C VAL A 81 -24.56 -0.95 -3.32
N ASN A 82 -25.36 -0.24 -2.54
CA ASN A 82 -26.79 -0.01 -2.83
C ASN A 82 -27.03 0.84 -4.09
N THR A 83 -26.01 1.53 -4.62
CA THR A 83 -26.11 2.32 -5.86
C THR A 83 -25.72 1.54 -7.12
N VAL A 84 -25.17 0.34 -6.95
CA VAL A 84 -24.71 -0.50 -8.08
C VAL A 84 -25.87 -1.36 -8.59
N THR A 85 -26.10 -1.36 -9.92
CA THR A 85 -27.10 -2.21 -10.57
C THR A 85 -26.48 -3.51 -11.05
N ALA A 86 -27.30 -4.54 -11.24
CA ALA A 86 -26.83 -5.89 -11.67
C ALA A 86 -26.20 -5.86 -13.07
N GLU A 87 -26.65 -4.94 -13.93
CA GLU A 87 -26.21 -4.81 -15.31
C GLU A 87 -24.96 -3.94 -15.46
N GLU A 88 -24.52 -3.27 -14.37
CA GLU A 88 -23.39 -2.36 -14.42
C GLU A 88 -22.08 -3.14 -14.66
N SER A 89 -21.26 -2.63 -15.59
CA SER A 89 -19.97 -3.28 -15.90
C SER A 89 -18.97 -3.11 -14.77
N VAL A 90 -18.08 -4.10 -14.61
CA VAL A 90 -17.01 -4.09 -13.59
C VAL A 90 -16.14 -2.83 -13.71
N SER A 91 -15.84 -2.41 -14.93
CA SER A 91 -15.03 -1.20 -15.19
C SER A 91 -15.75 0.08 -14.75
N SER A 92 -17.06 0.19 -14.95
CA SER A 92 -17.86 1.32 -14.48
C SER A 92 -17.90 1.38 -12.96
N ILE A 93 -18.17 0.23 -12.31
CA ILE A 93 -18.18 0.12 -10.85
C ILE A 93 -16.80 0.53 -10.28
N LYS A 94 -15.71 0.00 -10.87
CA LYS A 94 -14.34 0.32 -10.46
C LYS A 94 -14.05 1.81 -10.50
N GLN A 95 -14.41 2.48 -11.60
CA GLN A 95 -14.19 3.92 -11.76
C GLN A 95 -15.02 4.73 -10.75
N ARG A 96 -16.30 4.45 -10.63
CA ARG A 96 -17.20 5.15 -9.69
C ARG A 96 -16.76 4.96 -8.25
N PHE A 97 -16.31 3.76 -7.89
CA PHE A 97 -15.84 3.49 -6.53
C PHE A 97 -14.53 4.21 -6.23
N ARG A 98 -13.60 4.29 -7.19
CA ARG A 98 -12.41 5.16 -7.04
C ARG A 98 -12.79 6.62 -6.80
N ASP A 99 -13.74 7.15 -7.56
CA ASP A 99 -14.21 8.53 -7.39
C ASP A 99 -14.90 8.74 -6.05
N HIS A 100 -15.64 7.74 -5.57
CA HIS A 100 -16.25 7.73 -4.24
C HIS A 100 -15.19 7.79 -3.13
N LEU A 101 -14.18 6.92 -3.16
CA LEU A 101 -13.07 6.91 -2.21
C LEU A 101 -12.26 8.21 -2.26
N ARG A 102 -11.99 8.74 -3.47
CA ARG A 102 -11.29 10.02 -3.66
C ARG A 102 -12.03 11.16 -2.99
N THR A 103 -13.34 11.21 -3.17
CA THR A 103 -14.21 12.22 -2.54
C THR A 103 -14.21 12.09 -1.03
N ALA A 104 -14.32 10.87 -0.50
CA ALA A 104 -14.31 10.61 0.94
C ALA A 104 -12.99 11.04 1.60
N ILE A 105 -11.84 10.68 0.99
CA ILE A 105 -10.52 11.10 1.47
C ILE A 105 -10.35 12.63 1.39
N ALA A 106 -10.77 13.26 0.28
CA ALA A 106 -10.72 14.70 0.13
C ALA A 106 -11.54 15.43 1.20
N ASN A 107 -12.73 14.94 1.52
CA ASN A 107 -13.59 15.48 2.57
C ASN A 107 -12.93 15.36 3.97
N LYS A 108 -12.26 14.24 4.25
CA LYS A 108 -11.48 14.08 5.50
C LYS A 108 -10.35 15.08 5.57
N LEU A 109 -9.59 15.27 4.48
CA LEU A 109 -8.50 16.25 4.39
C LEU A 109 -8.97 17.70 4.55
N ALA A 110 -10.19 18.00 4.12
CA ALA A 110 -10.82 19.32 4.23
C ALA A 110 -11.51 19.57 5.59
N SER A 111 -11.28 18.71 6.61
CA SER A 111 -11.90 18.86 7.93
C SER A 111 -11.69 20.27 8.50
N PRO A 112 -12.75 20.98 8.89
CA PRO A 112 -12.65 22.33 9.42
C PRO A 112 -11.95 22.39 10.79
N TRP A 113 -11.85 21.27 11.48
CA TRP A 113 -11.16 21.13 12.77
C TRP A 113 -9.68 20.85 12.62
N GLY A 114 -9.18 20.74 11.37
CA GLY A 114 -7.82 20.30 11.08
C GLY A 114 -7.63 18.80 11.32
N LEU A 115 -6.41 18.36 11.06
CA LEU A 115 -5.96 16.98 11.24
C LEU A 115 -4.61 16.98 11.94
N GLY A 116 -4.34 15.97 12.74
CA GLY A 116 -2.99 15.70 13.24
C GLY A 116 -2.02 15.40 12.10
N LEU A 117 -0.72 15.64 12.33
CA LEU A 117 0.31 15.51 11.29
C LEU A 117 0.34 14.09 10.69
N ALA A 118 0.30 13.06 11.53
CA ALA A 118 0.27 11.67 11.08
C ALA A 118 -0.96 11.38 10.21
N GLN A 119 -2.13 11.86 10.61
CA GLN A 119 -3.35 11.65 9.85
C GLN A 119 -3.33 12.38 8.50
N GLN A 120 -2.79 13.62 8.47
CA GLN A 120 -2.60 14.34 7.21
C GLN A 120 -1.68 13.59 6.25
N LEU A 121 -0.52 13.12 6.76
CA LEU A 121 0.43 12.36 5.95
C LEU A 121 -0.24 11.11 5.38
N ASN A 122 -0.88 10.30 6.23
CA ASN A 122 -1.52 9.05 5.83
C ASN A 122 -2.58 9.25 4.75
N LEU A 123 -3.47 10.23 4.93
CA LEU A 123 -4.50 10.52 3.93
C LEU A 123 -3.90 11.02 2.60
N ARG A 124 -2.78 11.77 2.63
CA ARG A 124 -2.08 12.20 1.42
C ARG A 124 -1.41 11.03 0.70
N LEU A 125 -0.75 10.14 1.42
CA LEU A 125 -0.15 8.93 0.85
C LEU A 125 -1.23 8.01 0.27
N GLN A 126 -2.32 7.80 0.99
CA GLN A 126 -3.47 7.03 0.48
C GLN A 126 -4.08 7.68 -0.77
N GLN A 127 -4.17 9.01 -0.83
CA GLN A 127 -4.64 9.72 -2.03
C GLN A 127 -3.74 9.48 -3.25
N LEU A 128 -2.40 9.40 -3.05
CA LEU A 128 -1.46 9.06 -4.12
C LEU A 128 -1.57 7.60 -4.57
N ALA A 129 -1.84 6.69 -3.62
CA ALA A 129 -1.98 5.25 -3.88
C ALA A 129 -3.35 4.88 -4.50
N LEU A 130 -4.38 5.71 -4.34
CA LEU A 130 -5.77 5.39 -4.63
C LEU A 130 -6.04 4.92 -6.07
N ASP A 131 -5.31 5.45 -7.05
CA ASP A 131 -5.47 5.10 -8.46
C ASP A 131 -4.66 3.85 -8.86
N ALA A 132 -3.85 3.31 -7.96
CA ALA A 132 -3.08 2.11 -8.23
C ALA A 132 -3.95 0.85 -8.19
N ASP A 133 -3.62 -0.10 -9.05
CA ASP A 133 -4.15 -1.46 -8.98
C ASP A 133 -3.28 -2.33 -8.06
N PHE A 134 -2.00 -1.98 -7.96
CA PHE A 134 -1.02 -2.68 -7.12
C PHE A 134 -0.32 -1.68 -6.19
N VAL A 135 -0.34 -1.97 -4.89
CA VAL A 135 0.27 -1.12 -3.85
C VAL A 135 1.29 -1.94 -3.06
N LEU A 136 2.52 -1.46 -3.01
CA LEU A 136 3.59 -2.08 -2.24
C LEU A 136 4.10 -1.10 -1.18
N ASP A 137 3.99 -1.48 0.08
CA ASP A 137 4.49 -0.72 1.22
C ASP A 137 5.74 -1.38 1.78
N LEU A 138 6.90 -0.73 1.61
CA LEU A 138 8.20 -1.28 1.97
C LEU A 138 8.58 -0.88 3.39
N HIS A 139 8.73 -1.88 4.23
CA HIS A 139 8.96 -1.77 5.67
C HIS A 139 10.24 -2.50 6.13
N ASN A 140 10.58 -2.31 7.39
CA ASN A 140 11.54 -3.11 8.15
C ASN A 140 11.01 -3.36 9.56
N GLY A 141 11.23 -4.56 10.11
CA GLY A 141 11.00 -4.79 11.54
C GLY A 141 12.15 -4.29 12.41
N PRO A 142 11.98 -4.10 13.73
CA PRO A 142 13.07 -3.68 14.64
C PRO A 142 14.27 -4.64 14.59
N VAL A 143 14.04 -5.94 14.76
CA VAL A 143 14.97 -7.04 14.49
C VAL A 143 14.17 -8.10 13.74
N SER A 144 14.44 -8.27 12.47
CA SER A 144 13.57 -9.06 11.60
C SER A 144 14.35 -9.75 10.48
N THR A 145 13.76 -10.79 9.94
CA THR A 145 14.14 -11.37 8.65
C THR A 145 13.28 -10.79 7.54
N ARG A 146 13.68 -11.03 6.30
CA ARG A 146 12.90 -10.64 5.12
C ARG A 146 11.63 -11.48 5.01
N HIS A 147 10.48 -10.84 4.92
CA HIS A 147 9.18 -11.50 4.76
C HIS A 147 8.16 -10.59 4.07
N ILE A 148 7.04 -11.17 3.67
CA ILE A 148 5.92 -10.44 3.05
C ILE A 148 4.62 -10.78 3.75
N TYR A 149 3.80 -9.77 4.05
CA TYR A 149 2.42 -9.93 4.47
C TYR A 149 1.52 -10.03 3.25
N ILE A 150 0.72 -11.10 3.20
CA ILE A 150 -0.10 -11.45 2.05
C ILE A 150 -1.55 -11.59 2.52
N PRO A 151 -2.49 -10.75 2.05
CA PRO A 151 -3.89 -10.96 2.30
C PRO A 151 -4.35 -12.28 1.64
N GLU A 152 -5.23 -13.02 2.31
CA GLU A 152 -5.60 -14.38 1.90
C GLU A 152 -6.09 -14.48 0.45
N TYR A 153 -6.79 -13.47 -0.05
CA TYR A 153 -7.30 -13.45 -1.42
C TYR A 153 -6.19 -13.39 -2.49
N ALA A 154 -5.02 -12.80 -2.15
CA ALA A 154 -3.90 -12.57 -3.09
C ALA A 154 -2.79 -13.62 -3.00
N ARG A 155 -3.05 -14.75 -2.33
CA ARG A 155 -2.07 -15.82 -2.05
C ARG A 155 -1.31 -16.30 -3.29
N GLU A 156 -2.00 -16.53 -4.40
CA GLU A 156 -1.38 -17.04 -5.62
C GLU A 156 -0.51 -15.97 -6.31
N SER A 157 -0.96 -14.74 -6.36
CA SER A 157 -0.23 -13.61 -6.95
C SER A 157 1.09 -13.34 -6.24
N ALA A 158 1.10 -13.47 -4.92
CA ALA A 158 2.27 -13.18 -4.10
C ALA A 158 3.46 -14.13 -4.34
N ARG A 159 3.24 -15.29 -4.94
CA ARG A 159 4.33 -16.23 -5.31
C ARG A 159 5.37 -15.60 -6.24
N ALA A 160 4.95 -14.62 -7.04
CA ALA A 160 5.83 -13.92 -7.97
C ALA A 160 6.95 -13.11 -7.28
N PHE A 161 6.78 -12.72 -6.01
CA PHE A 161 7.79 -12.00 -5.25
C PHE A 161 8.98 -12.86 -4.82
N ASN A 162 8.80 -14.19 -4.72
CA ASN A 162 9.87 -15.10 -4.28
C ASN A 162 10.54 -14.69 -2.95
N PHE A 163 9.74 -14.18 -1.99
CA PHE A 163 10.23 -13.85 -0.64
C PHE A 163 10.49 -15.11 0.19
N PRO A 164 11.49 -15.10 1.08
CA PRO A 164 11.87 -16.29 1.84
C PRO A 164 10.79 -16.73 2.84
N HIS A 165 10.01 -15.78 3.34
CA HIS A 165 8.93 -16.05 4.29
C HIS A 165 7.67 -15.31 3.89
N CYS A 166 6.53 -16.02 3.90
CA CYS A 166 5.21 -15.49 3.60
C CYS A 166 4.32 -15.60 4.84
N ILE A 167 3.74 -14.50 5.26
CA ILE A 167 2.80 -14.43 6.38
C ILE A 167 1.42 -14.11 5.80
N PHE A 168 0.49 -15.04 5.89
CA PHE A 168 -0.87 -14.82 5.42
C PHE A 168 -1.67 -14.09 6.48
N ILE A 169 -2.34 -13.02 6.06
CA ILE A 169 -3.17 -12.18 6.92
C ILE A 169 -4.63 -12.21 6.46
N PRO A 170 -5.58 -12.09 7.38
CA PRO A 170 -6.99 -12.02 7.01
C PRO A 170 -7.28 -10.78 6.17
N ASN A 171 -8.34 -10.83 5.34
CA ASN A 171 -8.79 -9.70 4.52
C ASN A 171 -9.57 -8.68 5.38
N VAL A 172 -8.93 -8.16 6.44
CA VAL A 172 -9.54 -7.28 7.45
C VAL A 172 -8.68 -6.04 7.66
N PHE A 173 -9.33 -4.88 7.79
CA PHE A 173 -8.65 -3.62 8.04
C PHE A 173 -8.22 -3.50 9.51
N ALA A 174 -6.93 -3.28 9.75
CA ALA A 174 -6.34 -2.99 11.05
C ALA A 174 -5.57 -1.65 11.08
N GLY A 175 -5.59 -0.90 9.97
CA GLY A 175 -5.15 0.49 9.91
C GLY A 175 -3.93 0.80 9.06
N ALA A 176 -3.28 -0.19 8.45
CA ALA A 176 -2.10 -0.02 7.59
C ALA A 176 -2.47 0.40 6.15
N LEU A 177 -1.48 0.86 5.37
CA LEU A 177 -1.71 1.34 4.00
C LEU A 177 -2.13 0.22 3.06
N ASP A 178 -1.50 -0.95 3.12
CA ASP A 178 -1.87 -2.09 2.30
C ASP A 178 -3.33 -2.50 2.55
N GLU A 179 -3.73 -2.59 3.82
CA GLU A 179 -5.11 -2.85 4.20
C GLU A 179 -6.08 -1.75 3.73
N ALA A 180 -5.70 -0.47 3.88
CA ALA A 180 -6.50 0.65 3.38
C ALA A 180 -6.61 0.66 1.84
N SER A 181 -5.68 0.01 1.16
CA SER A 181 -5.66 -0.11 -0.30
C SER A 181 -6.48 -1.30 -0.79
N PHE A 182 -6.45 -2.46 -0.13
CA PHE A 182 -7.20 -3.63 -0.59
C PHE A 182 -8.56 -3.84 0.10
N CYS A 183 -8.70 -3.56 1.42
CA CYS A 183 -9.92 -3.85 2.15
C CYS A 183 -11.18 -3.18 1.58
N PRO A 184 -11.15 -1.90 1.10
CA PRO A 184 -12.32 -1.31 0.48
C PRO A 184 -12.82 -2.11 -0.73
N TRP A 185 -11.90 -2.58 -1.56
CA TRP A 185 -12.21 -3.38 -2.75
C TRP A 185 -12.66 -4.79 -2.39
N TRP A 186 -12.01 -5.43 -1.42
CA TRP A 186 -12.44 -6.73 -0.91
C TRP A 186 -13.87 -6.66 -0.36
N THR A 187 -14.17 -5.67 0.47
CA THR A 187 -15.51 -5.47 1.04
C THR A 187 -16.56 -5.22 -0.04
N LEU A 188 -16.23 -4.40 -1.04
CA LEU A 188 -17.11 -4.15 -2.19
C LEU A 188 -17.35 -5.43 -2.99
N THR A 189 -16.29 -6.17 -3.32
CA THR A 189 -16.34 -7.44 -4.07
C THR A 189 -17.21 -8.46 -3.35
N ASP A 190 -16.94 -8.71 -2.08
CA ASP A 190 -17.67 -9.68 -1.27
C ASP A 190 -19.17 -9.33 -1.20
N SER A 191 -19.48 -8.07 -0.94
CA SER A 191 -20.87 -7.59 -0.86
C SER A 191 -21.63 -7.73 -2.18
N LEU A 192 -21.00 -7.37 -3.32
CA LEU A 192 -21.63 -7.47 -4.64
C LEU A 192 -21.79 -8.93 -5.08
N ASN A 193 -20.79 -9.78 -4.85
CA ASN A 193 -20.83 -11.19 -5.21
C ASN A 193 -21.90 -11.94 -4.40
N GLN A 194 -22.02 -11.65 -3.10
CA GLN A 194 -23.08 -12.23 -2.26
C GLN A 194 -24.47 -11.75 -2.66
N ARG A 195 -24.64 -10.44 -2.94
CA ARG A 195 -25.95 -9.87 -3.31
C ARG A 195 -26.45 -10.35 -4.65
N ASP A 196 -25.59 -10.37 -5.66
CA ASP A 196 -25.97 -10.52 -7.07
C ASP A 196 -25.58 -11.89 -7.65
N ASN A 197 -24.97 -12.79 -6.84
CA ASN A 197 -24.40 -14.06 -7.27
C ASN A 197 -23.46 -13.91 -8.49
N ARG A 198 -22.61 -12.87 -8.44
CA ARG A 198 -21.62 -12.53 -9.48
C ARG A 198 -20.25 -13.06 -9.05
N ASP A 199 -19.32 -13.08 -10.00
CA ASP A 199 -17.90 -13.37 -9.76
C ASP A 199 -17.10 -12.14 -10.20
N ILE A 200 -17.17 -11.08 -9.38
CA ILE A 200 -16.49 -9.81 -9.65
C ILE A 200 -15.08 -9.89 -9.04
N ASP A 201 -14.07 -9.52 -9.86
CA ASP A 201 -12.72 -9.21 -9.42
C ASP A 201 -12.31 -7.86 -9.99
N PHE A 202 -11.91 -6.93 -9.14
CA PHE A 202 -11.42 -5.62 -9.55
C PHE A 202 -9.91 -5.61 -9.85
N GLY A 203 -9.19 -6.68 -9.59
CA GLY A 203 -7.75 -6.82 -9.82
C GLY A 203 -6.91 -5.83 -8.99
N ILE A 204 -7.31 -5.58 -7.75
CA ILE A 204 -6.57 -4.73 -6.81
C ILE A 204 -5.81 -5.60 -5.84
N GLU A 205 -4.52 -5.36 -5.70
CA GLU A 205 -3.66 -6.08 -4.75
C GLU A 205 -2.78 -5.10 -3.96
N ALA A 206 -2.62 -5.36 -2.68
CA ALA A 206 -1.71 -4.58 -1.85
C ALA A 206 -0.98 -5.48 -0.86
N PHE A 207 0.31 -5.17 -0.65
CA PHE A 207 1.20 -5.97 0.18
C PHE A 207 2.12 -5.08 1.01
N THR A 208 2.40 -5.52 2.24
CA THR A 208 3.52 -5.00 3.04
C THR A 208 4.71 -5.95 2.89
N LEU A 209 5.85 -5.41 2.46
CA LEU A 209 7.10 -6.12 2.26
C LEU A 209 8.12 -5.69 3.32
N GLU A 210 8.56 -6.62 4.15
CA GLU A 210 9.50 -6.39 5.24
C GLU A 210 10.93 -6.75 4.80
N MET A 211 11.80 -5.74 4.69
CA MET A 211 13.15 -5.81 4.11
C MET A 211 14.24 -6.16 5.13
N GLY A 212 13.89 -6.86 6.22
CA GLY A 212 14.80 -7.18 7.31
C GLY A 212 14.78 -6.17 8.46
N SER A 213 15.90 -5.98 9.14
CA SER A 213 15.96 -5.12 10.34
C SER A 213 16.07 -3.63 9.99
N GLN A 214 15.43 -2.78 10.82
CA GLN A 214 15.51 -1.32 10.68
C GLN A 214 16.95 -0.81 10.90
N GLU A 215 17.27 0.40 10.40
CA GLU A 215 18.58 1.05 10.47
C GLU A 215 19.74 0.26 9.79
N VAL A 216 19.43 -0.83 9.10
CA VAL A 216 20.39 -1.58 8.29
C VAL A 216 20.21 -1.17 6.82
N ILE A 217 21.31 -0.83 6.17
CA ILE A 217 21.37 -0.52 4.73
C ILE A 217 22.31 -1.50 4.06
N ASP A 218 21.76 -2.33 3.17
CA ASP A 218 22.49 -3.30 2.38
C ASP A 218 22.07 -3.21 0.90
N PHE A 219 22.99 -2.79 0.05
CA PHE A 219 22.72 -2.62 -1.38
C PHE A 219 22.54 -3.94 -2.11
N ALA A 220 23.24 -5.01 -1.70
CA ALA A 220 23.11 -6.31 -2.32
C ALA A 220 21.75 -6.97 -2.00
N GLU A 221 21.32 -6.90 -0.75
CA GLU A 221 19.98 -7.35 -0.36
C GLU A 221 18.88 -6.49 -1.01
N GLY A 222 19.07 -5.17 -1.08
CA GLY A 222 18.13 -4.27 -1.77
C GLY A 222 18.01 -4.57 -3.27
N GLU A 223 19.09 -5.01 -3.92
CA GLU A 223 19.04 -5.47 -5.31
C GLU A 223 18.22 -6.74 -5.46
N ILE A 224 18.36 -7.70 -4.54
CA ILE A 224 17.56 -8.95 -4.53
C ILE A 224 16.07 -8.62 -4.38
N ASP A 225 15.72 -7.75 -3.43
CA ASP A 225 14.34 -7.35 -3.20
C ASP A 225 13.74 -6.58 -4.39
N ALA A 226 14.53 -5.70 -5.01
CA ALA A 226 14.11 -5.01 -6.23
C ALA A 226 13.84 -5.99 -7.39
N ARG A 227 14.66 -7.04 -7.55
CA ARG A 227 14.43 -8.11 -8.55
C ARG A 227 13.14 -8.87 -8.25
N SER A 228 12.82 -9.13 -6.98
CA SER A 228 11.56 -9.75 -6.56
C SER A 228 10.36 -8.90 -6.99
N ILE A 229 10.43 -7.59 -6.81
CA ILE A 229 9.39 -6.65 -7.25
C ILE A 229 9.28 -6.64 -8.78
N ILE A 230 10.40 -6.59 -9.52
CA ILE A 230 10.39 -6.67 -10.99
C ILE A 230 9.71 -7.96 -11.46
N SER A 231 10.02 -9.11 -10.83
CA SER A 231 9.36 -10.38 -11.16
C SER A 231 7.84 -10.29 -10.99
N TYR A 232 7.37 -9.72 -9.89
CA TYR A 232 5.93 -9.50 -9.66
C TYR A 232 5.32 -8.58 -10.72
N LEU A 233 5.96 -7.44 -11.04
CA LEU A 233 5.47 -6.50 -12.03
C LEU A 233 5.43 -7.10 -13.45
N THR A 234 6.38 -7.99 -13.79
CA THR A 234 6.38 -8.74 -15.05
C THR A 234 5.18 -9.70 -15.12
N VAL A 235 4.94 -10.48 -14.06
CA VAL A 235 3.77 -11.37 -13.98
C VAL A 235 2.45 -10.58 -14.10
N LYS A 236 2.42 -9.34 -13.61
CA LYS A 236 1.24 -8.46 -13.73
C LYS A 236 1.15 -7.74 -15.09
N GLY A 237 2.08 -8.00 -16.00
CA GLY A 237 2.06 -7.43 -17.35
C GLY A 237 2.41 -5.95 -17.44
N LEU A 238 3.07 -5.39 -16.41
CA LEU A 238 3.55 -4.02 -16.41
C LEU A 238 4.94 -3.88 -17.01
N LEU A 239 5.69 -4.95 -17.02
CA LEU A 239 7.03 -5.07 -17.61
C LEU A 239 7.03 -6.25 -18.59
N PRO A 240 7.96 -6.25 -19.59
CA PRO A 240 8.11 -7.34 -20.56
C PRO A 240 8.58 -8.65 -19.92
#